data_d3cd19bd172d4fe630b38d4649d012bd
#
_entry.id   d3cd19bd172d4fe630b38d4649d012bd
#
_cell.length_a   1.000
_cell.length_b   1.000
_cell.length_c   1.000
_cell.angle_alpha   90.00
_cell.angle_beta   90.00
_cell.angle_gamma   90.00
#
_symmetry.space_group_name_H-M   'P 1'
#
loop_
_entity.id
_entity.type
_entity.pdbx_description
1 polymer ?
#
loop_
_entity_poly.entity_id
_entity_poly.type
_entity_poly.pdbx_seq_one_letter_code
_entity_poly.pdbx_strand_id
1 'polypeptide(L)'
;MYEFNVKSRPVFNIRGQEIEGHRENFREDTGEHLAIVSDKYKIVHHKEVIDRVESCLKLGEFQRKIYCPNNGARLYAVYDFKEQRAEVAKGDIIGMRVTIRNSYDRSSGIPIDAGALRLVCTNGMTSPCMNTKQSGSHSMNLDLTYINDAINSAKREFDASVE
;
A
#
# COMPACT_ATOMS: atom_id res chain seq x y z
N MET A 1 -3.26 -4.37 13.72
CA MET A 1 -2.47 -5.54 13.31
C MET A 1 -2.89 -5.92 11.89
N TYR A 2 -1.97 -6.19 10.98
CA TYR A 2 -2.22 -6.45 9.55
C TYR A 2 -1.91 -7.91 9.12
N GLU A 3 -1.45 -8.72 10.06
CA GLU A 3 -0.95 -10.09 9.84
C GLU A 3 -2.01 -11.17 10.03
N PHE A 4 -3.22 -10.94 9.55
CA PHE A 4 -4.28 -11.93 9.54
C PHE A 4 -4.54 -12.42 8.12
N ASN A 5 -5.07 -13.64 8.01
CA ASN A 5 -5.47 -14.18 6.73
C ASN A 5 -6.91 -13.78 6.40
N VAL A 6 -7.14 -13.58 5.11
CA VAL A 6 -8.47 -13.37 4.53
C VAL A 6 -8.78 -14.53 3.60
N LYS A 7 -9.97 -15.08 3.75
CA LYS A 7 -10.50 -16.13 2.88
C LYS A 7 -11.80 -15.66 2.22
N SER A 8 -12.21 -16.35 1.18
CA SER A 8 -13.50 -16.10 0.54
C SER A 8 -14.39 -17.33 0.57
N ARG A 9 -15.70 -17.10 0.70
CA ARG A 9 -16.74 -18.14 0.72
C ARG A 9 -17.91 -17.77 -0.18
N PRO A 10 -18.72 -18.76 -0.66
CA PRO A 10 -19.92 -18.49 -1.41
C PRO A 10 -20.90 -17.60 -0.65
N VAL A 11 -21.70 -16.84 -1.40
CA VAL A 11 -22.78 -16.01 -0.88
C VAL A 11 -24.11 -16.65 -1.24
N PHE A 12 -25.06 -16.68 -0.31
CA PHE A 12 -26.38 -17.27 -0.50
C PHE A 12 -27.48 -16.22 -0.30
N ASN A 13 -28.55 -16.36 -1.06
CA ASN A 13 -29.75 -15.56 -0.86
C ASN A 13 -30.58 -16.13 0.33
N ILE A 14 -31.63 -15.42 0.70
CA ILE A 14 -32.52 -15.82 1.82
C ILE A 14 -33.18 -17.20 1.63
N ARG A 15 -33.25 -17.69 0.40
CA ARG A 15 -33.80 -19.02 0.06
C ARG A 15 -32.74 -20.12 0.09
N GLY A 16 -31.49 -19.81 0.46
CA GLY A 16 -30.38 -20.75 0.50
C GLY A 16 -29.80 -21.07 -0.89
N GLN A 17 -30.09 -20.29 -1.91
CA GLN A 17 -29.52 -20.47 -3.24
C GLN A 17 -28.22 -19.62 -3.34
N GLU A 18 -27.18 -20.22 -3.90
CA GLU A 18 -25.91 -19.51 -4.13
C GLU A 18 -26.09 -18.37 -5.13
N ILE A 19 -25.51 -17.21 -4.83
CA ILE A 19 -25.44 -16.06 -5.72
C ILE A 19 -24.17 -16.20 -6.55
N GLU A 20 -24.34 -16.69 -7.78
CA GLU A 20 -23.22 -16.89 -8.71
C GLU A 20 -22.46 -15.59 -8.99
N GLY A 21 -21.15 -15.72 -9.24
CA GLY A 21 -20.26 -14.60 -9.58
C GLY A 21 -19.89 -13.70 -8.39
N HIS A 22 -20.35 -14.04 -7.18
CA HIS A 22 -20.08 -13.27 -5.96
C HIS A 22 -19.53 -14.15 -4.85
N ARG A 23 -18.62 -13.59 -4.06
CA ARG A 23 -18.03 -14.23 -2.88
C ARG A 23 -17.93 -13.22 -1.73
N GLU A 24 -17.98 -13.73 -0.52
CA GLU A 24 -17.71 -12.94 0.67
C GLU A 24 -16.25 -13.09 1.07
N ASN A 25 -15.54 -11.97 1.19
CA ASN A 25 -14.25 -11.94 1.88
C ASN A 25 -14.48 -11.80 3.37
N PHE A 26 -13.82 -12.62 4.16
CA PHE A 26 -13.92 -12.61 5.63
C PHE A 26 -12.56 -12.86 6.28
N ARG A 27 -12.39 -12.40 7.49
CA ARG A 27 -11.21 -12.68 8.31
C ARG A 27 -11.23 -14.12 8.80
N GLU A 28 -10.14 -14.84 8.59
CA GLU A 28 -10.05 -16.23 9.04
C GLU A 28 -10.00 -16.36 10.56
N ASP A 29 -9.35 -15.42 11.25
CA ASP A 29 -9.14 -15.44 12.69
C ASP A 29 -10.40 -15.10 13.51
N THR A 30 -11.25 -14.22 13.02
CA THR A 30 -12.46 -13.75 13.74
C THR A 30 -13.75 -14.19 13.08
N GLY A 31 -13.72 -14.60 11.82
CA GLY A 31 -14.91 -14.88 11.01
C GLY A 31 -15.65 -13.61 10.54
N GLU A 32 -15.14 -12.43 10.86
CA GLU A 32 -15.79 -11.16 10.52
C GLU A 32 -15.87 -10.93 9.01
N HIS A 33 -17.03 -10.48 8.58
CA HIS A 33 -17.29 -10.03 7.22
C HIS A 33 -16.46 -8.81 6.87
N LEU A 34 -15.84 -8.82 5.69
CA LEU A 34 -15.11 -7.68 5.16
C LEU A 34 -15.80 -7.04 3.95
N ALA A 35 -16.19 -7.85 2.96
CA ALA A 35 -16.91 -7.38 1.77
C ALA A 35 -17.49 -8.51 0.93
N ILE A 36 -18.48 -8.17 0.11
CA ILE A 36 -18.90 -8.99 -1.03
C ILE A 36 -18.13 -8.51 -2.27
N VAL A 37 -17.47 -9.45 -2.94
CA VAL A 37 -16.60 -9.19 -4.10
C VAL A 37 -17.00 -10.10 -5.27
N SER A 38 -16.50 -9.82 -6.45
CA SER A 38 -16.60 -10.73 -7.58
C SER A 38 -15.79 -12.01 -7.34
N ASP A 39 -16.23 -13.13 -7.91
CA ASP A 39 -15.49 -14.40 -7.91
C ASP A 39 -14.10 -14.30 -8.58
N LYS A 40 -13.88 -13.25 -9.41
CA LYS A 40 -12.59 -12.94 -10.05
C LYS A 40 -11.68 -12.04 -9.20
N TYR A 41 -12.13 -11.64 -8.01
CA TYR A 41 -11.34 -10.81 -7.13
C TYR A 41 -10.17 -11.61 -6.53
N LYS A 42 -8.94 -11.20 -6.81
CA LYS A 42 -7.75 -11.80 -6.21
C LYS A 42 -7.49 -11.19 -4.84
N ILE A 43 -7.56 -12.00 -3.79
CA ILE A 43 -7.11 -11.61 -2.46
C ILE A 43 -5.59 -11.50 -2.48
N VAL A 44 -5.07 -10.33 -2.10
CA VAL A 44 -3.65 -10.10 -1.83
C VAL A 44 -3.53 -9.72 -0.37
N HIS A 45 -2.83 -10.53 0.41
CA HIS A 45 -2.72 -10.28 1.86
C HIS A 45 -1.94 -9.02 2.15
N HIS A 46 -2.34 -8.27 3.18
CA HIS A 46 -1.64 -7.06 3.61
C HIS A 46 -0.16 -7.34 3.90
N LYS A 47 0.11 -8.48 4.54
CA LYS A 47 1.48 -8.92 4.82
C LYS A 47 2.30 -9.09 3.54
N GLU A 48 1.75 -9.69 2.50
CA GLU A 48 2.43 -9.89 1.21
C GLU A 48 2.85 -8.55 0.59
N VAL A 49 1.95 -7.55 0.65
CA VAL A 49 2.23 -6.19 0.14
C VAL A 49 3.33 -5.51 0.97
N ILE A 50 3.25 -5.61 2.29
CA ILE A 50 4.26 -5.05 3.20
C ILE A 50 5.63 -5.71 2.97
N ASP A 51 5.68 -7.06 2.95
CA ASP A 51 6.92 -7.81 2.73
C ASP A 51 7.55 -7.45 1.38
N ARG A 52 6.73 -7.24 0.34
CA ARG A 52 7.20 -6.83 -0.98
C ARG A 52 7.84 -5.47 -0.96
N VAL A 53 7.19 -4.49 -0.35
CA VAL A 53 7.75 -3.14 -0.19
C VAL A 53 9.06 -3.20 0.60
N GLU A 54 9.07 -3.84 1.76
CA GLU A 54 10.24 -3.91 2.64
C GLU A 54 11.42 -4.66 2.01
N SER A 55 11.16 -5.66 1.17
CA SER A 55 12.22 -6.34 0.41
C SER A 55 12.95 -5.41 -0.58
N CYS A 56 12.26 -4.38 -1.06
CA CYS A 56 12.83 -3.38 -1.97
C CYS A 56 13.52 -2.24 -1.23
N LEU A 57 13.15 -2.02 0.04
CA LEU A 57 13.62 -0.90 0.86
C LEU A 57 14.94 -1.21 1.61
N LYS A 58 15.82 -2.05 1.07
CA LYS A 58 17.15 -2.39 1.64
C LYS A 58 18.10 -1.17 1.85
N LEU A 59 17.57 0.00 2.04
CA LEU A 59 18.18 1.30 1.83
C LEU A 59 18.25 2.16 3.07
N GLY A 60 18.70 1.64 4.17
CA GLY A 60 18.90 2.43 5.37
C GLY A 60 17.70 2.42 6.32
N GLU A 61 17.76 3.22 7.37
CA GLU A 61 16.72 3.28 8.39
C GLU A 61 15.51 4.09 7.91
N PHE A 62 14.34 3.47 7.95
CA PHE A 62 13.06 4.13 7.72
C PHE A 62 12.18 4.12 8.97
N GLN A 63 11.32 5.11 9.10
CA GLN A 63 10.20 5.08 10.02
C GLN A 63 8.96 4.55 9.30
N ARG A 64 8.37 3.50 9.86
CA ARG A 64 7.17 2.87 9.31
C ARG A 64 5.94 3.23 10.16
N LYS A 65 4.87 3.63 9.48
CA LYS A 65 3.55 3.79 10.08
C LYS A 65 2.54 2.95 9.30
N ILE A 66 1.80 2.09 9.98
CA ILE A 66 0.79 1.22 9.38
C ILE A 66 -0.56 1.47 10.06
N TYR A 67 -1.59 1.65 9.24
CA TYR A 67 -2.98 1.81 9.65
C TYR A 67 -3.83 0.75 8.94
N CYS A 68 -4.70 0.07 9.70
CA CYS A 68 -5.61 -0.95 9.16
C CYS A 68 -7.05 -0.66 9.63
N PRO A 69 -7.72 0.37 9.06
CA PRO A 69 -9.09 0.70 9.43
C PRO A 69 -10.09 -0.35 8.93
N ASN A 70 -11.36 -0.21 9.36
CA ASN A 70 -12.49 -1.06 8.99
C ASN A 70 -12.23 -2.54 9.28
N ASN A 71 -11.93 -2.87 10.54
CA ASN A 71 -11.61 -4.23 11.00
C ASN A 71 -10.45 -4.88 10.23
N GLY A 72 -9.57 -4.07 9.66
CA GLY A 72 -8.47 -4.52 8.83
C GLY A 72 -8.83 -4.74 7.35
N ALA A 73 -10.02 -4.35 6.89
CA ALA A 73 -10.39 -4.45 5.49
C ALA A 73 -9.50 -3.60 4.57
N ARG A 74 -8.84 -2.60 5.12
CA ARG A 74 -7.97 -1.68 4.39
C ARG A 74 -6.60 -1.59 5.04
N LEU A 75 -5.57 -1.40 4.23
CA LEU A 75 -4.20 -1.12 4.64
C LEU A 75 -3.78 0.24 4.10
N TYR A 76 -3.11 0.99 4.95
CA TYR A 76 -2.39 2.20 4.61
C TYR A 76 -1.03 2.17 5.31
N ALA A 77 0.05 2.10 4.55
CA ALA A 77 1.40 2.07 5.09
C ALA A 77 2.26 3.21 4.52
N VAL A 78 2.99 3.87 5.38
CA VAL A 78 3.90 4.98 5.06
C VAL A 78 5.30 4.65 5.57
N TYR A 79 6.29 4.84 4.72
CA TYR A 79 7.70 4.68 5.00
C TYR A 79 8.42 6.01 4.78
N ASP A 80 8.94 6.60 5.85
CA ASP A 80 9.72 7.83 5.82
C ASP A 80 11.20 7.51 6.04
N PHE A 81 12.06 7.89 5.10
CA PHE A 81 13.49 7.63 5.15
C PHE A 81 14.22 8.77 5.84
N LYS A 82 14.95 8.45 6.92
CA LYS A 82 15.67 9.44 7.71
C LYS A 82 16.97 9.90 7.06
N GLU A 83 17.69 8.98 6.42
CA GLU A 83 18.99 9.23 5.81
C GLU A 83 18.90 9.83 4.40
N GLN A 84 17.78 9.62 3.71
CA GLN A 84 17.52 10.23 2.40
C GLN A 84 16.80 11.57 2.58
N ARG A 85 17.50 12.50 3.23
CA ARG A 85 17.10 13.90 3.37
C ARG A 85 18.22 14.75 2.81
N ALA A 86 17.87 15.70 1.97
CA ALA A 86 18.80 16.66 1.41
C ALA A 86 18.31 18.08 1.63
N GLU A 87 19.22 18.97 1.97
CA GLU A 87 18.96 20.40 1.99
C GLU A 87 19.31 20.94 0.60
N VAL A 88 18.29 21.21 -0.21
CA VAL A 88 18.46 21.72 -1.59
C VAL A 88 18.78 23.21 -1.59
N ALA A 89 18.28 23.95 -0.60
CA ALA A 89 18.60 25.32 -0.29
C ALA A 89 18.48 25.54 1.21
N LYS A 90 19.08 26.59 1.76
CA LYS A 90 19.06 26.85 3.20
C LYS A 90 17.63 26.80 3.78
N GLY A 91 17.37 25.80 4.61
CA GLY A 91 16.06 25.56 5.23
C GLY A 91 15.07 24.77 4.35
N ASP A 92 15.44 24.38 3.13
CA ASP A 92 14.60 23.62 2.21
C ASP A 92 15.03 22.15 2.21
N ILE A 93 14.40 21.37 3.10
CA ILE A 93 14.72 19.95 3.28
C ILE A 93 13.73 19.10 2.48
N ILE A 94 14.26 18.26 1.61
CA ILE A 94 13.51 17.19 0.94
C ILE A 94 13.82 15.85 1.58
N GLY A 95 12.84 14.95 1.61
CA GLY A 95 12.98 13.59 2.11
C GLY A 95 12.26 12.59 1.23
N MET A 96 12.76 11.36 1.16
CA MET A 96 12.08 10.30 0.43
C MET A 96 10.96 9.69 1.28
N ARG A 97 9.81 9.44 0.65
CA ARG A 97 8.67 8.72 1.23
C ARG A 97 8.12 7.69 0.26
N VAL A 98 7.72 6.55 0.81
CA VAL A 98 6.94 5.55 0.09
C VAL A 98 5.62 5.35 0.83
N THR A 99 4.53 5.40 0.09
CA THR A 99 3.17 5.12 0.59
C THR A 99 2.57 4.00 -0.21
N ILE A 100 1.99 3.00 0.45
CA ILE A 100 1.29 1.90 -0.21
C ILE A 100 -0.06 1.65 0.47
N ARG A 101 -1.04 1.25 -0.33
CA ARG A 101 -2.36 0.86 0.13
C ARG A 101 -2.73 -0.51 -0.40
N ASN A 102 -3.62 -1.17 0.31
CA ASN A 102 -4.26 -2.40 -0.11
C ASN A 102 -5.67 -2.47 0.49
N SER A 103 -6.57 -3.22 -0.13
CA SER A 103 -7.90 -3.44 0.42
C SER A 103 -8.39 -4.85 0.18
N TYR A 104 -9.33 -5.30 1.03
CA TYR A 104 -10.10 -6.52 0.86
C TYR A 104 -11.56 -6.22 0.49
N ASP A 105 -11.94 -4.94 0.51
CA ASP A 105 -13.30 -4.42 0.35
C ASP A 105 -13.53 -3.66 -0.96
N ARG A 106 -12.62 -3.78 -1.93
CA ARG A 106 -12.65 -3.09 -3.23
C ARG A 106 -12.53 -1.56 -3.12
N SER A 107 -12.27 -1.00 -1.95
CA SER A 107 -12.14 0.46 -1.78
C SER A 107 -10.92 1.03 -2.51
N SER A 108 -9.90 0.21 -2.76
CA SER A 108 -8.75 0.57 -3.60
C SER A 108 -8.13 -0.67 -4.24
N GLY A 109 -7.38 -0.48 -5.32
CA GLY A 109 -6.38 -1.45 -5.75
C GLY A 109 -5.18 -1.46 -4.78
N ILE A 110 -4.00 -1.70 -5.32
CA ILE A 110 -2.74 -1.65 -4.57
C ILE A 110 -1.88 -0.49 -5.13
N PRO A 111 -2.29 0.77 -4.89
CA PRO A 111 -1.50 1.91 -5.34
C PRO A 111 -0.26 2.07 -4.49
N ILE A 112 0.86 2.33 -5.16
CA ILE A 112 2.11 2.78 -4.56
C ILE A 112 2.41 4.20 -5.04
N ASP A 113 2.82 5.04 -4.11
CA ASP A 113 3.24 6.40 -4.34
C ASP A 113 4.62 6.56 -3.68
N ALA A 114 5.65 6.70 -4.49
CA ALA A 114 7.02 6.79 -4.03
C ALA A 114 7.67 8.04 -4.62
N GLY A 115 8.38 8.81 -3.80
CA GLY A 115 9.03 10.02 -4.29
C GLY A 115 9.55 10.93 -3.21
N ALA A 116 10.01 12.11 -3.61
CA ALA A 116 10.52 13.13 -2.74
C ALA A 116 9.39 14.03 -2.21
N LEU A 117 9.45 14.33 -0.94
CA LEU A 117 8.57 15.28 -0.25
C LEU A 117 9.39 16.41 0.31
N ARG A 118 8.93 17.63 0.09
CA ARG A 118 9.48 18.84 0.72
C ARG A 118 8.90 19.01 2.11
N LEU A 119 9.74 19.21 3.11
CA LEU A 119 9.31 19.59 4.46
C LEU A 119 8.97 21.09 4.46
N VAL A 120 7.69 21.41 4.57
CA VAL A 120 7.20 22.80 4.50
C VAL A 120 7.26 23.51 5.85
N CYS A 121 7.24 22.76 6.95
CA CYS A 121 7.36 23.32 8.30
C CYS A 121 7.88 22.31 9.32
N THR A 122 8.31 22.84 10.47
CA THR A 122 8.80 22.03 11.62
C THR A 122 7.78 21.04 12.18
N ASN A 123 6.49 21.25 11.94
CA ASN A 123 5.40 20.35 12.36
C ASN A 123 5.21 19.14 11.43
N GLY A 124 6.12 18.91 10.47
CA GLY A 124 6.07 17.75 9.57
C GLY A 124 5.08 17.88 8.40
N MET A 125 4.59 19.09 8.13
CA MET A 125 3.79 19.34 6.92
C MET A 125 4.67 19.14 5.69
N THR A 126 4.24 18.31 4.74
CA THR A 126 5.00 17.96 3.55
C THR A 126 4.22 18.29 2.29
N SER A 127 4.94 18.66 1.24
CA SER A 127 4.38 18.84 -0.11
C SER A 127 5.12 17.90 -1.08
N PRO A 128 4.41 17.17 -1.95
CA PRO A 128 5.07 16.33 -2.95
C PRO A 128 5.80 17.22 -3.95
N CYS A 129 7.07 16.91 -4.20
CA CYS A 129 7.86 17.60 -5.21
C CYS A 129 8.19 16.70 -6.42
N MET A 130 8.33 15.40 -6.21
CA MET A 130 8.49 14.40 -7.26
C MET A 130 7.87 13.08 -6.81
N ASN A 131 6.98 12.50 -7.63
CA ASN A 131 6.29 11.26 -7.28
C ASN A 131 6.16 10.32 -8.47
N THR A 132 6.55 9.08 -8.27
CA THR A 132 6.18 7.96 -9.14
C THR A 132 4.93 7.29 -8.57
N LYS A 133 3.83 7.30 -9.33
CA LYS A 133 2.57 6.65 -8.95
C LYS A 133 2.31 5.47 -9.87
N GLN A 134 2.09 4.32 -9.27
CA GLN A 134 1.67 3.10 -9.96
C GLN A 134 0.58 2.41 -9.17
N SER A 135 -0.22 1.56 -9.81
CA SER A 135 -1.27 0.82 -9.13
C SER A 135 -1.54 -0.51 -9.81
N GLY A 136 -1.71 -1.55 -9.01
CA GLY A 136 -2.26 -2.83 -9.42
C GLY A 136 -3.73 -2.97 -9.03
N SER A 137 -4.49 -3.68 -9.84
CA SER A 137 -5.87 -4.06 -9.50
C SER A 137 -5.92 -5.49 -8.96
N HIS A 138 -6.89 -5.80 -8.11
CA HIS A 138 -7.13 -7.15 -7.57
C HIS A 138 -7.73 -8.07 -8.64
N SER A 139 -6.98 -8.31 -9.71
CA SER A 139 -7.32 -9.21 -10.81
C SER A 139 -6.46 -10.46 -10.79
N MET A 140 -6.91 -11.51 -11.48
CA MET A 140 -6.18 -12.79 -11.55
C MET A 140 -4.76 -12.66 -12.10
N ASN A 141 -4.53 -11.65 -12.95
CA ASN A 141 -3.23 -11.38 -13.60
C ASN A 141 -2.36 -10.38 -12.82
N LEU A 142 -2.73 -10.05 -11.58
CA LEU A 142 -1.95 -9.11 -10.77
C LEU A 142 -0.56 -9.65 -10.50
N ASP A 143 0.44 -8.87 -10.88
CA ASP A 143 1.84 -9.02 -10.53
C ASP A 143 2.30 -7.80 -9.73
N LEU A 144 2.99 -8.04 -8.61
CA LEU A 144 3.46 -6.98 -7.71
C LEU A 144 4.86 -6.45 -8.07
N THR A 145 5.42 -6.84 -9.21
CA THR A 145 6.76 -6.37 -9.65
C THR A 145 6.83 -4.87 -9.88
N TYR A 146 5.70 -4.24 -10.27
CA TYR A 146 5.63 -2.78 -10.42
C TYR A 146 5.97 -2.00 -9.15
N ILE A 147 5.83 -2.62 -7.97
CA ILE A 147 6.23 -2.01 -6.68
C ILE A 147 7.74 -1.75 -6.67
N ASN A 148 8.53 -2.72 -7.15
CA ASN A 148 9.98 -2.60 -7.25
C ASN A 148 10.37 -1.46 -8.21
N ASP A 149 9.69 -1.40 -9.36
CA ASP A 149 9.97 -0.41 -10.39
C ASP A 149 9.65 1.01 -9.90
N ALA A 150 8.52 1.16 -9.20
CA ALA A 150 8.13 2.44 -8.61
C ALA A 150 9.14 2.93 -7.56
N ILE A 151 9.58 2.05 -6.66
CA ILE A 151 10.57 2.40 -5.62
C ILE A 151 11.92 2.73 -6.24
N ASN A 152 12.40 1.92 -7.20
CA ASN A 152 13.69 2.15 -7.86
C ASN A 152 13.67 3.43 -8.70
N SER A 153 12.55 3.77 -9.33
CA SER A 153 12.40 5.02 -10.08
C SER A 153 12.47 6.23 -9.15
N ALA A 154 11.69 6.17 -8.07
CA ALA A 154 11.67 7.25 -7.07
C ALA A 154 13.04 7.50 -6.44
N LYS A 155 13.83 6.43 -6.23
CA LYS A 155 15.22 6.55 -5.77
C LYS A 155 16.08 7.32 -6.74
N ARG A 156 16.10 6.89 -8.01
CA ARG A 156 16.90 7.57 -9.04
C ARG A 156 16.54 9.04 -9.18
N GLU A 157 15.24 9.36 -9.11
CA GLU A 157 14.75 10.72 -9.16
C GLU A 157 15.16 11.52 -7.92
N PHE A 158 15.13 10.90 -6.74
CA PHE A 158 15.61 11.55 -5.51
C PHE A 158 17.11 11.84 -5.59
N ASP A 159 17.93 10.85 -5.95
CA ASP A 159 19.38 11.00 -6.06
C ASP A 159 19.74 12.11 -7.07
N ALA A 160 19.07 12.15 -8.23
CA ALA A 160 19.25 13.20 -9.22
C ALA A 160 18.82 14.61 -8.76
N SER A 161 17.95 14.70 -7.74
CA SER A 161 17.51 16.00 -7.20
C SER A 161 18.46 16.60 -6.17
N VAL A 162 19.42 15.79 -5.71
CA VAL A 162 20.37 16.13 -4.64
C VAL A 162 21.74 16.49 -5.22
N GLU A 163 22.03 16.12 -6.48
CA GLU A 163 23.22 16.53 -7.23
C GLU A 163 23.10 17.98 -7.74
#